data_ceb4fa11a0006448efa4f1afd45074c4
#
_entry.id   ceb4fa11a0006448efa4f1afd45074c4
#
_cell.length_a   1.000
_cell.length_b   1.000
_cell.length_c   1.000
_cell.angle_alpha   90.00
_cell.angle_beta   90.00
_cell.angle_gamma   90.00
#
_symmetry.space_group_name_H-M   'P 1'
#
loop_
_entity.id
_entity.type
_entity.pdbx_description
1 polymer ?
#
loop_
_entity_poly.entity_id
_entity_poly.type
_entity_poly.pdbx_seq_one_letter_code
_entity_poly.pdbx_strand_id
1 'polypeptide(L)'
;MREELTAMIARTDPFDTSVRTAAWLRIARVLTTIDRAEADHLLDRGLALLADLPDEQRLALLPQAACLAACVAPERAFALHARTPLEFRTDKFLHDMARHGHAAAAIRYLSQWSEDGEFPYHAARGLMAHAGNDDERRDMLRSAFRAFHRRSDIDGWHGFQSVLGLFQSHWRLLPLDEGRETIQRFVRIIRERPDGRLNGRYTGRRAPVTFSSYRPYLLFTLLGPLRQLDRELADRITRENAELARAADVYPEGHDTDRDRPVTPLTGEALERWKRDWTGFGLDSRFFRIDDERQSDFRDSFDLALRAFARDTDRRRPNLAPRECWPSAEHFRTILYAAGKYEGAGGARLLDRVPDPALRLFAEIELAAGLAGLEQIGGITREQG
;
A
#
# COMPACT_ATOMS: atom_id res chain seq x y z
N MET A 1 -23.40 -12.58 -12.54
CA MET A 1 -21.97 -12.34 -12.23
C MET A 1 -21.10 -13.60 -12.40
N ARG A 2 -21.37 -14.76 -11.77
CA ARG A 2 -20.53 -15.97 -11.97
C ARG A 2 -20.49 -16.39 -13.46
N GLU A 3 -21.63 -16.51 -14.11
CA GLU A 3 -21.75 -16.86 -15.54
C GLU A 3 -21.03 -15.86 -16.43
N GLU A 4 -21.12 -14.59 -16.11
CA GLU A 4 -20.43 -13.51 -16.85
C GLU A 4 -18.91 -13.63 -16.71
N LEU A 5 -18.40 -13.89 -15.50
CA LEU A 5 -16.96 -14.12 -15.27
C LEU A 5 -16.45 -15.37 -16.01
N THR A 6 -17.24 -16.47 -16.02
CA THR A 6 -16.92 -17.65 -16.81
C THR A 6 -16.90 -17.34 -18.32
N ALA A 7 -17.84 -16.54 -18.81
CA ALA A 7 -17.85 -16.09 -20.20
C ALA A 7 -16.64 -15.19 -20.52
N MET A 8 -16.19 -14.37 -19.57
CA MET A 8 -14.97 -13.57 -19.75
C MET A 8 -13.71 -14.45 -19.91
N ILE A 9 -13.63 -15.58 -19.20
CA ILE A 9 -12.50 -16.52 -19.37
C ILE A 9 -12.40 -16.98 -20.81
N ALA A 10 -13.52 -17.43 -21.42
CA ALA A 10 -13.53 -17.86 -22.83
C ALA A 10 -13.16 -16.71 -23.78
N ARG A 11 -13.51 -15.48 -23.46
CA ARG A 11 -13.15 -14.28 -24.26
C ARG A 11 -11.67 -13.92 -24.21
N THR A 12 -10.88 -14.57 -23.35
CA THR A 12 -9.42 -14.37 -23.30
C THR A 12 -8.66 -15.13 -24.40
N ASP A 13 -9.26 -16.12 -25.02
CA ASP A 13 -8.59 -17.02 -26.00
C ASP A 13 -7.93 -16.29 -27.18
N PRO A 14 -8.49 -15.21 -27.73
CA PRO A 14 -7.86 -14.47 -28.84
C PRO A 14 -6.62 -13.66 -28.43
N PHE A 15 -6.39 -13.45 -27.13
CA PHE A 15 -5.27 -12.64 -26.65
C PHE A 15 -4.00 -13.49 -26.46
N ASP A 16 -2.86 -12.79 -26.45
CA ASP A 16 -1.59 -13.43 -26.12
C ASP A 16 -1.57 -13.99 -24.69
N THR A 17 -0.60 -14.88 -24.42
CA THR A 17 -0.53 -15.59 -23.15
C THR A 17 -0.36 -14.64 -21.96
N SER A 18 0.33 -13.50 -22.12
CA SER A 18 0.53 -12.56 -21.01
C SER A 18 -0.76 -11.83 -20.62
N VAL A 19 -1.54 -11.39 -21.60
CA VAL A 19 -2.86 -10.78 -21.38
C VAL A 19 -3.82 -11.80 -20.77
N ARG A 20 -3.84 -13.02 -21.31
CA ARG A 20 -4.68 -14.11 -20.80
C ARG A 20 -4.34 -14.46 -19.36
N THR A 21 -3.05 -14.61 -19.03
CA THR A 21 -2.59 -14.86 -17.66
C THR A 21 -3.04 -13.77 -16.70
N ALA A 22 -2.80 -12.50 -17.06
CA ALA A 22 -3.19 -11.35 -16.23
C ALA A 22 -4.72 -11.30 -16.05
N ALA A 23 -5.51 -11.57 -17.08
CA ALA A 23 -6.96 -11.60 -17.01
C ALA A 23 -7.45 -12.73 -16.09
N TRP A 24 -6.92 -13.93 -16.21
CA TRP A 24 -7.31 -15.07 -15.38
C TRP A 24 -7.00 -14.84 -13.91
N LEU A 25 -5.82 -14.30 -13.59
CA LEU A 25 -5.46 -13.92 -12.22
C LEU A 25 -6.44 -12.92 -11.63
N ARG A 26 -6.94 -11.96 -12.41
CA ARG A 26 -7.89 -10.95 -11.96
C ARG A 26 -9.31 -11.48 -11.83
N ILE A 27 -9.76 -12.31 -12.78
CA ILE A 27 -11.06 -12.98 -12.72
C ILE A 27 -11.11 -13.91 -11.50
N ALA A 28 -10.04 -14.67 -11.24
CA ALA A 28 -9.93 -15.51 -10.05
C ALA A 28 -10.09 -14.70 -8.76
N ARG A 29 -9.52 -13.49 -8.70
CA ARG A 29 -9.71 -12.59 -7.56
C ARG A 29 -11.19 -12.22 -7.37
N VAL A 30 -11.91 -11.88 -8.42
CA VAL A 30 -13.33 -11.57 -8.30
C VAL A 30 -14.10 -12.79 -7.82
N LEU A 31 -13.75 -13.97 -8.30
CA LEU A 31 -14.34 -15.23 -7.88
C LEU A 31 -14.12 -15.56 -6.39
N THR A 32 -13.08 -15.03 -5.73
CA THR A 32 -12.84 -15.33 -4.30
C THR A 32 -14.03 -14.99 -3.41
N THR A 33 -14.85 -14.00 -3.78
CA THR A 33 -16.05 -13.59 -3.04
C THR A 33 -17.31 -14.36 -3.44
N ILE A 34 -17.27 -15.10 -4.56
CA ILE A 34 -18.44 -15.75 -5.16
C ILE A 34 -18.30 -17.28 -5.08
N ASP A 35 -17.16 -17.79 -5.49
CA ASP A 35 -16.84 -19.21 -5.57
C ASP A 35 -15.35 -19.43 -5.36
N ARG A 36 -14.96 -19.70 -4.12
CA ARG A 36 -13.56 -19.87 -3.73
C ARG A 36 -12.90 -21.08 -4.41
N ALA A 37 -13.65 -22.14 -4.65
CA ALA A 37 -13.11 -23.34 -5.30
C ALA A 37 -12.77 -23.06 -6.76
N GLU A 38 -13.64 -22.35 -7.47
CA GLU A 38 -13.37 -21.93 -8.85
C GLU A 38 -12.24 -20.90 -8.92
N ALA A 39 -12.15 -19.99 -7.94
CA ALA A 39 -11.03 -19.04 -7.81
C ALA A 39 -9.69 -19.79 -7.66
N ASP A 40 -9.62 -20.81 -6.82
CA ASP A 40 -8.41 -21.62 -6.61
C ASP A 40 -8.03 -22.39 -7.89
N HIS A 41 -9.01 -23.02 -8.56
CA HIS A 41 -8.79 -23.69 -9.83
C HIS A 41 -8.27 -22.72 -10.92
N LEU A 42 -8.86 -21.55 -11.02
CA LEU A 42 -8.42 -20.55 -12.00
C LEU A 42 -7.04 -19.96 -11.65
N LEU A 43 -6.72 -19.84 -10.35
CA LEU A 43 -5.38 -19.49 -9.90
C LEU A 43 -4.36 -20.53 -10.38
N ASP A 44 -4.63 -21.83 -10.20
CA ASP A 44 -3.73 -22.90 -10.68
C ASP A 44 -3.48 -22.82 -12.18
N ARG A 45 -4.53 -22.60 -12.97
CA ARG A 45 -4.42 -22.45 -14.43
C ARG A 45 -3.63 -21.19 -14.81
N GLY A 46 -3.87 -20.06 -14.11
CA GLY A 46 -3.12 -18.82 -14.31
C GLY A 46 -1.63 -18.98 -13.98
N LEU A 47 -1.31 -19.69 -12.90
CA LEU A 47 0.07 -19.98 -12.51
C LEU A 47 0.78 -20.92 -13.52
N ALA A 48 0.05 -21.86 -14.12
CA ALA A 48 0.60 -22.68 -15.18
C ALA A 48 0.96 -21.84 -16.41
N LEU A 49 0.07 -20.96 -16.87
CA LEU A 49 0.37 -20.02 -17.95
C LEU A 49 1.52 -19.07 -17.61
N LEU A 50 1.60 -18.63 -16.35
CA LEU A 50 2.68 -17.76 -15.88
C LEU A 50 4.05 -18.43 -16.01
N ALA A 51 4.12 -19.75 -15.81
CA ALA A 51 5.36 -20.52 -15.94
C ALA A 51 5.90 -20.56 -17.39
N ASP A 52 5.01 -20.48 -18.37
CA ASP A 52 5.34 -20.53 -19.79
C ASP A 52 5.72 -19.16 -20.38
N LEU A 53 5.59 -18.07 -19.60
CA LEU A 53 5.92 -16.72 -20.06
C LEU A 53 7.43 -16.48 -20.08
N PRO A 54 7.92 -15.61 -21.00
CA PRO A 54 9.28 -15.05 -20.93
C PRO A 54 9.55 -14.41 -19.57
N ASP A 55 10.80 -14.45 -19.11
CA ASP A 55 11.21 -14.01 -17.78
C ASP A 55 10.71 -12.60 -17.43
N GLU A 56 10.86 -11.64 -18.35
CA GLU A 56 10.43 -10.26 -18.12
C GLU A 56 8.93 -10.16 -17.84
N GLN A 57 8.09 -10.81 -18.63
CA GLN A 57 6.64 -10.81 -18.46
C GLN A 57 6.22 -11.60 -17.21
N ARG A 58 6.89 -12.73 -16.94
CA ARG A 58 6.65 -13.55 -15.75
C ARG A 58 6.94 -12.75 -14.49
N LEU A 59 8.08 -12.07 -14.42
CA LEU A 59 8.47 -11.25 -13.26
C LEU A 59 7.51 -10.10 -13.01
N ALA A 60 6.98 -9.47 -14.05
CA ALA A 60 5.99 -8.41 -13.92
C ALA A 60 4.64 -8.90 -13.34
N LEU A 61 4.25 -10.16 -13.59
CA LEU A 61 2.99 -10.74 -13.11
C LEU A 61 3.10 -11.47 -11.77
N LEU A 62 4.30 -11.88 -11.33
CA LEU A 62 4.49 -12.59 -10.06
C LEU A 62 3.91 -11.84 -8.85
N PRO A 63 4.09 -10.52 -8.68
CA PRO A 63 3.50 -9.80 -7.55
C PRO A 63 1.97 -9.85 -7.54
N GLN A 64 1.33 -9.80 -8.70
CA GLN A 64 -0.12 -9.92 -8.81
C GLN A 64 -0.59 -11.34 -8.46
N ALA A 65 0.14 -12.34 -8.92
CA ALA A 65 -0.15 -13.74 -8.57
C ALA A 65 0.02 -13.99 -7.06
N ALA A 66 1.03 -13.41 -6.43
CA ALA A 66 1.22 -13.51 -4.98
C ALA A 66 0.06 -12.85 -4.21
N CYS A 67 -0.40 -11.66 -4.62
CA CYS A 67 -1.54 -10.98 -4.00
C CYS A 67 -2.84 -11.79 -4.16
N LEU A 68 -3.06 -12.40 -5.32
CA LEU A 68 -4.20 -13.28 -5.53
C LEU A 68 -4.11 -14.55 -4.69
N ALA A 69 -2.96 -15.21 -4.71
CA ALA A 69 -2.75 -16.41 -3.88
C ALA A 69 -2.95 -16.12 -2.40
N ALA A 70 -2.60 -14.90 -1.93
CA ALA A 70 -2.82 -14.47 -0.55
C ALA A 70 -4.30 -14.55 -0.12
N CYS A 71 -5.23 -14.35 -1.05
CA CYS A 71 -6.66 -14.41 -0.79
C CYS A 71 -7.17 -15.86 -0.68
N VAL A 72 -6.53 -16.80 -1.37
CA VAL A 72 -7.01 -18.19 -1.53
C VAL A 72 -6.14 -19.19 -0.75
N ALA A 73 -4.82 -19.12 -0.93
CA ALA A 73 -3.84 -20.09 -0.44
C ALA A 73 -2.55 -19.38 0.03
N PRO A 74 -2.45 -18.99 1.31
CA PRO A 74 -1.33 -18.21 1.85
C PRO A 74 0.06 -18.82 1.59
N GLU A 75 0.20 -20.12 1.69
CA GLU A 75 1.47 -20.83 1.46
C GLU A 75 1.97 -20.65 0.03
N ARG A 76 1.05 -20.60 -0.94
CA ARG A 76 1.37 -20.30 -2.34
C ARG A 76 1.82 -18.86 -2.51
N ALA A 77 1.20 -17.92 -1.79
CA ALA A 77 1.61 -16.52 -1.80
C ALA A 77 3.07 -16.36 -1.34
N PHE A 78 3.47 -17.05 -0.29
CA PHE A 78 4.86 -17.06 0.19
C PHE A 78 5.82 -17.64 -0.84
N ALA A 79 5.47 -18.79 -1.43
CA ALA A 79 6.30 -19.43 -2.45
C ALA A 79 6.47 -18.53 -3.69
N LEU A 80 5.43 -17.84 -4.12
CA LEU A 80 5.49 -16.89 -5.25
C LEU A 80 6.34 -15.66 -4.87
N HIS A 81 6.13 -15.11 -3.69
CA HIS A 81 6.90 -13.97 -3.21
C HIS A 81 8.40 -14.30 -3.08
N ALA A 82 8.76 -15.46 -2.56
CA ALA A 82 10.15 -15.90 -2.47
C ALA A 82 10.84 -16.02 -3.84
N ARG A 83 10.09 -16.32 -4.90
CA ARG A 83 10.59 -16.39 -6.28
C ARG A 83 10.62 -15.03 -6.98
N THR A 84 10.03 -13.99 -6.40
CA THR A 84 10.00 -12.64 -6.97
C THR A 84 11.31 -11.94 -6.64
N PRO A 85 12.04 -11.38 -7.62
CA PRO A 85 13.23 -10.58 -7.37
C PRO A 85 12.92 -9.36 -6.49
N LEU A 86 13.90 -8.92 -5.70
CA LEU A 86 13.73 -7.85 -4.70
C LEU A 86 13.10 -6.58 -5.28
N GLU A 87 13.51 -6.17 -6.48
CA GLU A 87 13.03 -4.97 -7.16
C GLU A 87 11.55 -5.03 -7.58
N PHE A 88 10.97 -6.24 -7.67
CA PHE A 88 9.56 -6.47 -7.99
C PHE A 88 8.74 -6.91 -6.79
N ARG A 89 9.37 -7.15 -5.64
CA ARG A 89 8.65 -7.56 -4.44
C ARG A 89 7.71 -6.46 -3.97
N THR A 90 6.54 -6.88 -3.52
CA THR A 90 5.55 -6.02 -2.88
C THR A 90 5.13 -6.63 -1.56
N ASP A 91 4.98 -5.80 -0.55
CA ASP A 91 4.45 -6.21 0.75
C ASP A 91 2.91 -6.27 0.78
N LYS A 92 2.27 -5.87 -0.31
CA LYS A 92 0.82 -5.77 -0.41
C LYS A 92 0.11 -7.09 -0.15
N PHE A 93 0.68 -8.23 -0.58
CA PHE A 93 0.06 -9.53 -0.34
C PHE A 93 -0.12 -9.85 1.15
N LEU A 94 0.71 -9.28 2.04
CA LEU A 94 0.53 -9.42 3.49
C LEU A 94 -0.76 -8.76 3.98
N HIS A 95 -1.15 -7.63 3.38
CA HIS A 95 -2.43 -6.99 3.67
C HIS A 95 -3.60 -7.83 3.14
N ASP A 96 -3.46 -8.33 1.91
CA ASP A 96 -4.48 -9.17 1.30
C ASP A 96 -4.70 -10.45 2.15
N MET A 97 -3.63 -11.05 2.66
CA MET A 97 -3.72 -12.17 3.62
C MET A 97 -4.51 -11.79 4.88
N ALA A 98 -4.16 -10.68 5.51
CA ALA A 98 -4.81 -10.26 6.75
C ALA A 98 -6.31 -10.01 6.55
N ARG A 99 -6.70 -9.40 5.43
CA ARG A 99 -8.10 -9.16 5.05
C ARG A 99 -8.91 -10.43 4.85
N HIS A 100 -8.27 -11.45 4.30
CA HIS A 100 -8.92 -12.73 4.04
C HIS A 100 -8.83 -13.71 5.23
N GLY A 101 -8.52 -13.20 6.44
CA GLY A 101 -8.53 -13.99 7.66
C GLY A 101 -7.22 -14.73 7.98
N HIS A 102 -6.15 -14.44 7.23
CA HIS A 102 -4.84 -15.09 7.39
C HIS A 102 -3.80 -14.19 8.09
N ALA A 103 -4.25 -13.27 8.97
CA ALA A 103 -3.39 -12.31 9.65
C ALA A 103 -2.24 -12.95 10.42
N ALA A 104 -2.51 -14.05 11.17
CA ALA A 104 -1.47 -14.76 11.91
C ALA A 104 -0.38 -15.34 11.00
N ALA A 105 -0.73 -15.80 9.80
CA ALA A 105 0.25 -16.26 8.82
C ALA A 105 1.07 -15.10 8.25
N ALA A 106 0.44 -13.97 7.95
CA ALA A 106 1.13 -12.75 7.50
C ALA A 106 2.14 -12.23 8.54
N ILE A 107 1.75 -12.20 9.82
CA ILE A 107 2.62 -11.78 10.93
C ILE A 107 3.82 -12.71 11.09
N ARG A 108 3.62 -14.03 11.03
CA ARG A 108 4.73 -14.99 11.07
C ARG A 108 5.70 -14.81 9.90
N TYR A 109 5.18 -14.60 8.70
CA TYR A 109 6.00 -14.39 7.53
C TYR A 109 6.78 -13.08 7.56
N LEU A 110 6.19 -12.04 8.13
CA LEU A 110 6.87 -10.76 8.33
C LEU A 110 8.18 -10.92 9.14
N SER A 111 8.17 -11.79 10.15
CA SER A 111 9.37 -12.07 10.97
C SER A 111 10.48 -12.75 10.17
N GLN A 112 10.12 -13.61 9.21
CA GLN A 112 11.07 -14.29 8.32
C GLN A 112 11.63 -13.35 7.25
N TRP A 113 10.84 -12.40 6.79
CA TRP A 113 11.25 -11.42 5.76
C TRP A 113 12.45 -10.56 6.19
N SER A 114 12.59 -10.30 7.48
CA SER A 114 13.67 -9.45 8.01
C SER A 114 15.08 -9.98 7.75
N GLU A 115 15.20 -11.25 7.35
CA GLU A 115 16.50 -11.90 7.13
C GLU A 115 17.04 -11.71 5.71
N ASP A 116 16.17 -11.51 4.71
CA ASP A 116 16.49 -11.60 3.28
C ASP A 116 16.55 -10.25 2.52
N GLY A 117 16.29 -9.10 3.14
CA GLY A 117 16.25 -7.85 2.40
C GLY A 117 15.55 -6.67 3.08
N GLU A 118 14.86 -5.85 2.29
CA GLU A 118 14.12 -4.71 2.80
C GLU A 118 12.95 -5.14 3.67
N PHE A 119 12.99 -4.77 4.94
CA PHE A 119 11.87 -5.03 5.83
C PHE A 119 10.64 -4.22 5.38
N PRO A 120 9.46 -4.83 5.25
CA PRO A 120 8.26 -4.16 4.78
C PRO A 120 7.58 -3.36 5.90
N TYR A 121 8.18 -2.22 6.29
CA TYR A 121 7.71 -1.36 7.38
C TYR A 121 6.26 -0.92 7.21
N HIS A 122 5.85 -0.76 5.97
CA HIS A 122 4.51 -0.34 5.64
C HIS A 122 3.48 -1.43 5.95
N ALA A 123 3.73 -2.66 5.50
CA ALA A 123 2.91 -3.81 5.84
C ALA A 123 2.90 -4.08 7.35
N ALA A 124 4.06 -3.98 8.01
CA ALA A 124 4.18 -4.14 9.45
C ALA A 124 3.23 -3.19 10.20
N ARG A 125 3.20 -1.92 9.81
CA ARG A 125 2.31 -0.93 10.41
C ARG A 125 0.83 -1.35 10.30
N GLY A 126 0.42 -1.90 9.16
CA GLY A 126 -0.93 -2.40 8.96
C GLY A 126 -1.26 -3.63 9.76
N LEU A 127 -0.35 -4.57 9.79
CA LEU A 127 -0.53 -5.82 10.53
C LEU A 127 -0.61 -5.61 12.04
N MET A 128 -0.08 -4.49 12.58
CA MET A 128 -0.21 -4.14 14.00
C MET A 128 -1.66 -4.16 14.50
N ALA A 129 -2.62 -3.75 13.67
CA ALA A 129 -4.03 -3.76 14.03
C ALA A 129 -4.65 -5.17 14.04
N HIS A 130 -4.02 -6.12 13.36
CA HIS A 130 -4.47 -7.50 13.28
C HIS A 130 -3.79 -8.43 14.30
N ALA A 131 -2.77 -7.94 15.00
CA ALA A 131 -2.10 -8.72 16.04
C ALA A 131 -3.05 -8.99 17.20
N GLY A 132 -3.05 -10.23 17.67
CA GLY A 132 -3.97 -10.71 18.70
C GLY A 132 -3.69 -10.11 20.10
N ASN A 133 -2.44 -9.75 20.37
CA ASN A 133 -2.00 -9.24 21.67
C ASN A 133 -0.77 -8.34 21.55
N ASP A 134 -0.34 -7.74 22.66
CA ASP A 134 0.79 -6.83 22.72
C ASP A 134 2.15 -7.56 22.57
N ASP A 135 2.24 -8.84 22.86
CA ASP A 135 3.47 -9.60 22.65
C ASP A 135 3.74 -9.79 21.15
N GLU A 136 2.72 -10.15 20.37
CA GLU A 136 2.84 -10.21 18.90
C GLU A 136 3.21 -8.85 18.29
N ARG A 137 2.60 -7.76 18.80
CA ARG A 137 2.96 -6.39 18.37
C ARG A 137 4.40 -6.06 18.70
N ARG A 138 4.85 -6.42 19.90
CA ARG A 138 6.22 -6.20 20.34
C ARG A 138 7.22 -6.97 19.49
N ASP A 139 6.93 -8.21 19.15
CA ASP A 139 7.79 -9.03 18.31
C ASP A 139 7.90 -8.50 16.88
N MET A 140 6.80 -8.01 16.31
CA MET A 140 6.83 -7.31 15.01
C MET A 140 7.68 -6.04 15.07
N LEU A 141 7.54 -5.23 16.14
CA LEU A 141 8.34 -4.02 16.33
C LEU A 141 9.82 -4.35 16.45
N ARG A 142 10.17 -5.34 17.24
CA ARG A 142 11.57 -5.80 17.39
C ARG A 142 12.15 -6.27 16.07
N SER A 143 11.38 -6.99 15.27
CA SER A 143 11.81 -7.42 13.93
C SER A 143 12.05 -6.22 13.03
N ALA A 144 11.12 -5.24 13.01
CA ALA A 144 11.24 -4.02 12.25
C ALA A 144 12.48 -3.19 12.65
N PHE A 145 12.70 -3.01 13.97
CA PHE A 145 13.81 -2.18 14.42
C PHE A 145 15.16 -2.90 14.37
N ARG A 146 15.20 -4.21 14.50
CA ARG A 146 16.42 -4.98 14.16
C ARG A 146 16.81 -4.78 12.70
N ALA A 147 15.86 -4.87 11.78
CA ALA A 147 16.10 -4.59 10.37
C ALA A 147 16.57 -3.14 10.15
N PHE A 148 15.92 -2.16 10.80
CA PHE A 148 16.30 -0.76 10.78
C PHE A 148 17.71 -0.52 11.29
N HIS A 149 18.15 -1.20 12.36
CA HIS A 149 19.49 -1.05 12.93
C HIS A 149 20.59 -1.72 12.10
N ARG A 150 20.28 -2.76 11.33
CA ARG A 150 21.26 -3.45 10.46
C ARG A 150 21.62 -2.66 9.21
N ARG A 151 20.77 -1.77 8.75
CA ARG A 151 20.99 -1.01 7.50
C ARG A 151 21.82 0.24 7.75
N SER A 152 22.86 0.43 6.95
CA SER A 152 23.69 1.65 6.98
C SER A 152 22.92 2.85 6.40
N ASP A 153 22.08 2.60 5.38
CA ASP A 153 21.20 3.59 4.78
C ASP A 153 19.80 3.04 4.58
N ILE A 154 18.82 3.90 4.79
CA ILE A 154 17.43 3.64 4.44
C ILE A 154 17.21 4.41 3.15
N ASP A 155 17.22 3.67 2.05
CA ASP A 155 16.99 4.22 0.74
C ASP A 155 15.57 4.79 0.64
N GLY A 156 15.51 6.04 0.23
CA GLY A 156 14.27 6.70 -0.08
C GLY A 156 13.50 7.27 1.13
N TRP A 157 12.76 8.32 0.82
CA TRP A 157 11.94 9.04 1.79
C TRP A 157 10.77 8.20 2.34
N HIS A 158 10.18 7.38 1.48
CA HIS A 158 9.00 6.57 1.86
C HIS A 158 9.34 5.46 2.86
N GLY A 159 10.46 4.76 2.68
CA GLY A 159 10.92 3.76 3.64
C GLY A 159 11.18 4.37 5.02
N PHE A 160 11.83 5.53 5.05
CA PHE A 160 12.09 6.26 6.30
C PHE A 160 10.81 6.72 6.98
N GLN A 161 9.86 7.29 6.24
CA GLN A 161 8.56 7.70 6.81
C GLN A 161 7.75 6.52 7.35
N SER A 162 7.81 5.37 6.69
CA SER A 162 7.09 4.17 7.14
C SER A 162 7.63 3.64 8.46
N VAL A 163 8.97 3.53 8.60
CA VAL A 163 9.58 3.08 9.87
C VAL A 163 9.42 4.12 10.98
N LEU A 164 9.50 5.41 10.64
CA LEU A 164 9.25 6.51 11.57
C LEU A 164 7.81 6.47 12.09
N GLY A 165 6.83 6.31 11.19
CA GLY A 165 5.42 6.21 11.56
C GLY A 165 5.10 4.97 12.41
N LEU A 166 5.77 3.84 12.14
CA LEU A 166 5.67 2.64 12.98
C LEU A 166 6.18 2.92 14.40
N PHE A 167 7.34 3.56 14.54
CA PHE A 167 7.89 3.97 15.83
C PHE A 167 6.95 4.93 16.57
N GLN A 168 6.55 6.03 15.95
CA GLN A 168 5.68 7.04 16.54
C GLN A 168 4.37 6.45 17.09
N SER A 169 3.82 5.46 16.41
CA SER A 169 2.55 4.85 16.81
C SER A 169 2.69 3.84 17.96
N HIS A 170 3.85 3.18 18.06
CA HIS A 170 3.97 1.96 18.89
C HIS A 170 5.20 1.91 19.81
N TRP A 171 6.02 2.96 19.88
CA TRP A 171 7.27 2.97 20.66
C TRP A 171 7.09 2.56 22.14
N ARG A 172 5.90 2.81 22.72
CA ARG A 172 5.58 2.44 24.12
C ARG A 172 5.54 0.94 24.37
N LEU A 173 5.46 0.14 23.31
CA LEU A 173 5.54 -1.31 23.40
C LEU A 173 6.99 -1.83 23.47
N LEU A 174 7.97 -0.98 23.15
CA LEU A 174 9.39 -1.34 23.23
C LEU A 174 9.93 -1.22 24.66
N PRO A 175 10.91 -2.04 25.06
CA PRO A 175 11.73 -1.77 26.22
C PRO A 175 12.39 -0.38 26.13
N LEU A 176 12.60 0.27 27.27
CA LEU A 176 13.13 1.64 27.29
C LEU A 176 14.47 1.78 26.57
N ASP A 177 15.35 0.82 26.72
CA ASP A 177 16.69 0.83 26.11
C ASP A 177 16.60 0.69 24.59
N GLU A 178 15.77 -0.26 24.09
CA GLU A 178 15.51 -0.44 22.65
C GLU A 178 14.86 0.79 22.05
N GLY A 179 13.89 1.39 22.77
CA GLY A 179 13.24 2.64 22.36
C GLY A 179 14.21 3.80 22.29
N ARG A 180 15.11 3.92 23.29
CA ARG A 180 16.14 4.97 23.34
C ARG A 180 17.16 4.83 22.21
N GLU A 181 17.68 3.64 21.98
CA GLU A 181 18.60 3.38 20.89
C GLU A 181 17.96 3.71 19.54
N THR A 182 16.72 3.29 19.34
CA THR A 182 15.98 3.53 18.11
C THR A 182 15.75 5.02 17.84
N ILE A 183 15.31 5.78 18.85
CA ILE A 183 15.06 7.20 18.67
C ILE A 183 16.33 8.01 18.45
N GLN A 184 17.44 7.65 19.12
CA GLN A 184 18.74 8.27 18.89
C GLN A 184 19.23 8.05 17.46
N ARG A 185 18.98 6.86 16.89
CA ARG A 185 19.27 6.56 15.49
C ARG A 185 18.42 7.40 14.54
N PHE A 186 17.10 7.55 14.80
CA PHE A 186 16.25 8.44 14.02
C PHE A 186 16.77 9.89 14.02
N VAL A 187 17.09 10.43 15.19
CA VAL A 187 17.64 11.79 15.31
C VAL A 187 18.95 11.92 14.51
N ARG A 188 19.85 10.95 14.58
CA ARG A 188 21.09 10.94 13.81
C ARG A 188 20.81 10.99 12.32
N ILE A 189 19.96 10.11 11.78
CA ILE A 189 19.61 10.07 10.36
C ILE A 189 18.98 11.38 9.91
N ILE A 190 18.06 11.96 10.71
CA ILE A 190 17.42 13.24 10.38
C ILE A 190 18.45 14.36 10.32
N ARG A 191 19.46 14.36 11.19
CA ARG A 191 20.51 15.39 11.20
C ARG A 191 21.51 15.25 10.05
N GLU A 192 21.83 14.04 9.64
CA GLU A 192 22.80 13.74 8.59
C GLU A 192 22.21 13.93 7.19
N ARG A 193 20.91 13.80 7.03
CA ARG A 193 20.25 13.99 5.72
C ARG A 193 20.27 15.46 5.28
N PRO A 194 20.39 15.71 3.95
CA PRO A 194 20.17 17.05 3.41
C PRO A 194 18.80 17.57 3.81
N ASP A 195 18.75 18.82 4.28
CA ASP A 195 17.50 19.44 4.72
C ASP A 195 16.77 20.04 3.50
N GLY A 196 15.67 19.41 3.10
CA GLY A 196 14.84 19.87 2.00
C GLY A 196 13.85 20.95 2.46
N ARG A 197 13.45 21.82 1.54
CA ARG A 197 12.39 22.81 1.79
C ARG A 197 11.06 22.12 2.05
N LEU A 198 10.39 22.58 3.07
CA LEU A 198 9.02 22.16 3.43
C LEU A 198 8.20 23.43 3.65
N ASN A 199 7.07 23.54 2.97
CA ASN A 199 6.04 24.52 3.37
C ASN A 199 4.99 23.78 4.21
N GLY A 200 5.43 23.31 5.37
CA GLY A 200 4.65 22.46 6.26
C GLY A 200 3.94 23.27 7.33
N ARG A 201 2.68 22.94 7.60
CA ARG A 201 1.89 23.49 8.68
C ARG A 201 1.32 22.34 9.50
N TYR A 202 1.56 22.37 10.80
CA TYR A 202 0.86 21.51 11.75
C TYR A 202 -0.28 22.29 12.37
N THR A 203 -1.48 21.75 12.27
CA THR A 203 -2.71 22.33 12.83
C THR A 203 -3.31 21.29 13.77
N GLY A 204 -3.01 21.44 15.05
CA GLY A 204 -3.62 20.67 16.13
C GLY A 204 -4.70 21.49 16.85
N ARG A 205 -4.97 21.15 18.10
CA ARG A 205 -5.96 21.84 18.97
C ARG A 205 -5.50 23.23 19.44
N ARG A 206 -4.23 23.55 19.29
CA ARG A 206 -3.62 24.82 19.66
C ARG A 206 -3.33 25.68 18.43
N ALA A 207 -2.64 26.79 18.63
CA ALA A 207 -2.23 27.65 17.51
C ALA A 207 -1.40 26.87 16.48
N PRO A 208 -1.65 27.10 15.18
CA PRO A 208 -0.90 26.41 14.14
C PRO A 208 0.58 26.79 14.17
N VAL A 209 1.46 25.81 13.94
CA VAL A 209 2.89 26.01 13.79
C VAL A 209 3.33 25.69 12.36
N THR A 210 4.32 26.41 11.85
CA THR A 210 4.82 26.25 10.49
C THR A 210 6.29 25.86 10.50
N PHE A 211 6.70 25.10 9.50
CA PHE A 211 8.06 24.62 9.31
C PHE A 211 8.52 24.95 7.89
N SER A 212 9.71 25.53 7.75
CA SER A 212 10.29 25.87 6.47
C SER A 212 11.09 24.72 5.84
N SER A 213 11.39 23.68 6.63
CA SER A 213 12.15 22.51 6.18
C SER A 213 11.72 21.21 6.87
N TYR A 214 12.14 20.09 6.29
CA TYR A 214 11.78 18.77 6.79
C TYR A 214 12.42 18.42 8.13
N ARG A 215 13.64 18.87 8.39
CA ARG A 215 14.38 18.51 9.61
C ARG A 215 13.66 18.94 10.88
N PRO A 216 13.33 20.22 11.10
CA PRO A 216 12.58 20.64 12.30
C PRO A 216 11.19 19.97 12.36
N TYR A 217 10.52 19.77 11.24
CA TYR A 217 9.24 19.08 11.21
C TYR A 217 9.34 17.62 11.70
N LEU A 218 10.32 16.85 11.20
CA LEU A 218 10.52 15.47 11.64
C LEU A 218 10.93 15.37 13.11
N LEU A 219 11.80 16.26 13.58
CA LEU A 219 12.18 16.32 14.99
C LEU A 219 10.98 16.68 15.87
N PHE A 220 10.11 17.58 15.40
CA PHE A 220 8.85 17.90 16.08
C PHE A 220 7.93 16.67 16.20
N THR A 221 7.85 15.84 15.16
CA THR A 221 7.03 14.61 15.22
C THR A 221 7.56 13.57 16.21
N LEU A 222 8.85 13.63 16.55
CA LEU A 222 9.51 12.74 17.52
C LEU A 222 9.61 13.33 18.93
N LEU A 223 9.20 14.58 19.15
CA LEU A 223 9.49 15.30 20.39
C LEU A 223 8.89 14.61 21.63
N GLY A 224 7.66 14.09 21.53
CA GLY A 224 7.01 13.38 22.62
C GLY A 224 7.78 12.10 23.05
N PRO A 225 8.00 11.15 22.14
CA PRO A 225 8.83 9.98 22.44
C PRO A 225 10.23 10.37 22.94
N LEU A 226 10.85 11.37 22.34
CA LEU A 226 12.20 11.79 22.68
C LEU A 226 12.30 12.33 24.12
N ARG A 227 11.34 13.13 24.58
CA ARG A 227 11.31 13.63 25.95
C ARG A 227 11.15 12.52 26.99
N GLN A 228 10.48 11.44 26.64
CA GLN A 228 10.26 10.30 27.52
C GLN A 228 11.44 9.33 27.54
N LEU A 229 12.08 9.13 26.39
CA LEU A 229 13.17 8.15 26.22
C LEU A 229 14.57 8.76 26.46
N ASP A 230 14.78 10.03 26.06
CA ASP A 230 16.06 10.73 26.15
C ASP A 230 15.84 12.25 26.27
N ARG A 231 15.52 12.70 27.48
CA ARG A 231 15.20 14.11 27.76
C ARG A 231 16.36 15.05 27.46
N GLU A 232 17.58 14.63 27.77
CA GLU A 232 18.77 15.46 27.51
C GLU A 232 18.96 15.73 26.00
N LEU A 233 18.77 14.70 25.18
CA LEU A 233 18.81 14.85 23.73
C LEU A 233 17.65 15.74 23.23
N ALA A 234 16.43 15.57 23.76
CA ALA A 234 15.29 16.41 23.43
C ALA A 234 15.57 17.90 23.70
N ASP A 235 16.06 18.22 24.88
CA ASP A 235 16.37 19.58 25.31
C ASP A 235 17.51 20.19 24.46
N ARG A 236 18.50 19.39 24.11
CA ARG A 236 19.61 19.81 23.25
C ARG A 236 19.14 20.16 21.84
N ILE A 237 18.42 19.25 21.16
CA ILE A 237 17.98 19.49 19.78
C ILE A 237 16.95 20.63 19.69
N THR A 238 16.13 20.81 20.73
CA THR A 238 15.19 21.93 20.81
C THR A 238 15.94 23.26 20.90
N ARG A 239 16.99 23.37 21.72
CA ARG A 239 17.83 24.57 21.82
C ARG A 239 18.61 24.87 20.52
N GLU A 240 19.05 23.84 19.81
CA GLU A 240 19.80 23.97 18.57
C GLU A 240 18.94 24.39 17.36
N ASN A 241 17.60 24.31 17.47
CA ASN A 241 16.69 24.57 16.35
C ASN A 241 15.56 25.54 16.75
N ALA A 242 15.64 26.77 16.26
CA ALA A 242 14.70 27.84 16.62
C ALA A 242 13.24 27.56 16.15
N GLU A 243 13.04 26.86 15.02
CA GLU A 243 11.68 26.50 14.58
C GLU A 243 11.09 25.43 15.49
N LEU A 244 11.91 24.42 15.84
CA LEU A 244 11.50 23.39 16.79
C LEU A 244 11.22 23.98 18.18
N ALA A 245 12.02 24.91 18.66
CA ALA A 245 11.80 25.59 19.94
C ALA A 245 10.45 26.31 19.95
N ARG A 246 10.16 27.14 18.95
CA ARG A 246 8.86 27.83 18.82
C ARG A 246 7.69 26.85 18.73
N ALA A 247 7.85 25.75 18.02
CA ALA A 247 6.81 24.72 17.93
C ALA A 247 6.61 24.00 19.27
N ALA A 248 7.70 23.75 20.03
CA ALA A 248 7.66 23.12 21.33
C ALA A 248 7.03 24.02 22.41
N ASP A 249 7.10 25.34 22.29
CA ASP A 249 6.38 26.29 23.19
C ASP A 249 4.87 26.10 23.04
N VAL A 250 4.38 25.82 21.84
CA VAL A 250 2.95 25.58 21.57
C VAL A 250 2.57 24.15 21.86
N TYR A 251 3.38 23.20 21.39
CA TYR A 251 3.16 21.76 21.49
C TYR A 251 4.35 21.08 22.18
N PRO A 252 4.40 21.06 23.52
CA PRO A 252 5.55 20.55 24.27
C PRO A 252 5.96 19.13 23.91
N GLU A 253 5.00 18.26 23.65
CA GLU A 253 5.23 16.87 23.24
C GLU A 253 5.11 16.67 21.72
N GLY A 254 5.31 17.73 20.93
CA GLY A 254 5.11 17.65 19.47
C GLY A 254 3.71 17.18 19.10
N HIS A 255 3.62 16.23 18.18
CA HIS A 255 2.34 15.61 17.81
C HIS A 255 1.62 14.93 18.99
N ASP A 256 2.36 14.43 19.97
CA ASP A 256 1.78 13.74 21.13
C ASP A 256 1.06 14.71 22.10
N THR A 257 1.29 16.02 22.00
CA THR A 257 0.59 17.04 22.80
C THR A 257 -0.93 16.97 22.63
N ASP A 258 -1.38 16.64 21.42
CA ASP A 258 -2.81 16.54 21.10
C ASP A 258 -3.36 15.10 21.22
N ARG A 259 -2.50 14.13 21.49
CA ARG A 259 -2.90 12.74 21.72
C ARG A 259 -3.34 12.56 23.16
N ASP A 260 -4.62 12.75 23.41
CA ASP A 260 -5.22 12.68 24.74
C ASP A 260 -5.25 11.29 25.40
N ARG A 261 -4.66 10.25 24.80
CA ARG A 261 -4.73 8.89 25.37
C ARG A 261 -3.53 8.02 25.02
N PRO A 262 -3.14 7.12 25.95
CA PRO A 262 -2.34 5.96 25.57
C PRO A 262 -3.04 5.26 24.39
N VAL A 263 -2.27 4.74 23.44
CA VAL A 263 -2.80 4.00 22.30
C VAL A 263 -3.59 2.81 22.87
N THR A 264 -4.89 3.01 23.06
CA THR A 264 -5.80 1.92 23.37
C THR A 264 -5.87 1.10 22.09
N PRO A 265 -5.67 -0.22 22.13
CA PRO A 265 -5.84 -1.06 20.97
C PRO A 265 -7.17 -0.74 20.30
N LEU A 266 -7.15 -0.49 18.99
CA LEU A 266 -8.36 -0.27 18.24
C LEU A 266 -9.22 -1.54 18.34
N THR A 267 -10.46 -1.42 18.75
CA THR A 267 -11.42 -2.54 18.87
C THR A 267 -12.74 -2.16 18.21
N GLY A 268 -13.52 -3.16 17.84
CA GLY A 268 -14.86 -2.96 17.29
C GLY A 268 -14.86 -2.09 16.03
N GLU A 269 -15.80 -1.16 15.98
CA GLU A 269 -16.04 -0.29 14.81
C GLU A 269 -14.84 0.60 14.45
N ALA A 270 -14.07 1.06 15.44
CA ALA A 270 -12.88 1.86 15.22
C ALA A 270 -11.77 1.06 14.52
N LEU A 271 -11.62 -0.23 14.86
CA LEU A 271 -10.69 -1.15 14.19
C LEU A 271 -11.14 -1.44 12.75
N GLU A 272 -12.44 -1.68 12.54
CA GLU A 272 -12.97 -1.94 11.20
C GLU A 272 -12.90 -0.71 10.30
N ARG A 273 -13.12 0.50 10.83
CA ARG A 273 -12.91 1.75 10.11
C ARG A 273 -11.44 1.92 9.75
N TRP A 274 -10.54 1.73 10.70
CA TRP A 274 -9.10 1.82 10.48
C TRP A 274 -8.63 0.78 9.43
N LYS A 275 -9.10 -0.46 9.49
CA LYS A 275 -8.82 -1.48 8.46
C LYS A 275 -9.27 -1.01 7.07
N ARG A 276 -10.45 -0.42 6.94
CA ARG A 276 -10.97 0.15 5.68
C ARG A 276 -10.12 1.32 5.20
N ASP A 277 -9.87 2.29 6.06
CA ASP A 277 -9.12 3.50 5.70
C ASP A 277 -7.66 3.18 5.35
N TRP A 278 -7.12 2.15 6.00
CA TRP A 278 -5.74 1.70 5.76
C TRP A 278 -5.58 0.94 4.45
N THR A 279 -6.63 0.33 3.95
CA THR A 279 -6.68 -0.36 2.67
C THR A 279 -6.74 0.59 1.48
N GLY A 280 -6.93 1.87 1.73
CA GLY A 280 -6.99 2.94 0.75
C GLY A 280 -5.68 3.29 0.04
N PHE A 281 -4.67 2.41 0.11
CA PHE A 281 -3.49 2.51 -0.73
C PHE A 281 -3.83 2.17 -2.16
N GLY A 282 -3.99 3.14 -2.98
CA GLY A 282 -4.01 2.75 -4.33
C GLY A 282 -4.68 3.62 -5.32
N LEU A 283 -5.40 4.55 -4.89
CA LEU A 283 -5.76 5.64 -5.76
C LEU A 283 -4.69 6.70 -5.57
N ASP A 284 -3.87 6.91 -6.57
CA ASP A 284 -3.07 8.13 -6.62
C ASP A 284 -4.07 9.28 -6.54
N SER A 285 -4.28 9.77 -5.31
CA SER A 285 -5.27 10.79 -4.99
C SER A 285 -5.03 12.10 -5.74
N ARG A 286 -3.89 12.22 -6.43
CA ARG A 286 -3.56 13.33 -7.31
C ARG A 286 -4.41 13.37 -8.57
N PHE A 287 -4.95 12.22 -9.00
CA PHE A 287 -5.73 12.13 -10.24
C PHE A 287 -7.23 11.90 -10.01
N PHE A 288 -7.62 11.24 -8.92
CA PHE A 288 -9.01 10.88 -8.67
C PHE A 288 -9.36 11.00 -7.18
N ARG A 289 -9.56 12.21 -6.67
CA ARG A 289 -10.36 12.37 -5.46
C ARG A 289 -11.82 12.15 -5.87
N ILE A 290 -12.26 10.92 -5.78
CA ILE A 290 -13.68 10.60 -5.75
C ILE A 290 -14.08 10.84 -4.30
N ASP A 291 -14.36 12.10 -3.94
CA ASP A 291 -15.06 12.41 -2.72
C ASP A 291 -16.46 11.81 -2.85
N ASP A 292 -16.97 11.18 -1.79
CA ASP A 292 -18.34 10.64 -1.75
C ASP A 292 -19.39 11.69 -2.10
N GLU A 293 -19.07 12.97 -2.06
CA GLU A 293 -19.91 14.11 -2.44
C GLU A 293 -19.88 14.46 -3.93
N ARG A 294 -18.92 13.93 -4.72
CA ARG A 294 -18.76 14.24 -6.15
C ARG A 294 -18.97 13.03 -7.05
N GLN A 295 -20.07 12.34 -6.89
CA GLN A 295 -20.48 11.23 -7.78
C GLN A 295 -20.65 11.63 -9.27
N SER A 296 -20.51 12.90 -9.62
CA SER A 296 -20.83 13.40 -10.95
C SER A 296 -19.74 13.26 -12.00
N ASP A 297 -18.53 12.77 -11.67
CA ASP A 297 -17.36 13.05 -12.52
C ASP A 297 -16.62 11.85 -13.13
N PHE A 298 -17.25 10.65 -13.14
CA PHE A 298 -16.67 9.50 -13.89
C PHE A 298 -16.51 9.81 -15.38
N ARG A 299 -17.36 10.66 -15.97
CA ARG A 299 -17.28 11.03 -17.38
C ARG A 299 -16.03 11.84 -17.67
N ASP A 300 -15.73 12.86 -16.87
CA ASP A 300 -14.56 13.72 -17.06
C ASP A 300 -13.27 12.94 -16.81
N SER A 301 -13.26 12.09 -15.78
CA SER A 301 -12.16 11.18 -15.50
C SER A 301 -11.96 10.18 -16.65
N PHE A 302 -13.05 9.66 -17.22
CA PHE A 302 -12.99 8.74 -18.35
C PHE A 302 -12.45 9.42 -19.61
N ASP A 303 -12.88 10.64 -19.90
CA ASP A 303 -12.39 11.44 -21.03
C ASP A 303 -10.90 11.80 -20.87
N LEU A 304 -10.44 12.00 -19.63
CA LEU A 304 -9.02 12.16 -19.33
C LEU A 304 -8.24 10.88 -19.62
N ALA A 305 -8.77 9.72 -19.23
CA ALA A 305 -8.17 8.42 -19.51
C ALA A 305 -8.08 8.14 -21.02
N LEU A 306 -9.12 8.49 -21.80
CA LEU A 306 -9.10 8.39 -23.26
C LEU A 306 -7.98 9.24 -23.88
N ARG A 307 -7.82 10.48 -23.41
CA ARG A 307 -6.74 11.38 -23.88
C ARG A 307 -5.36 10.86 -23.49
N ALA A 308 -5.21 10.25 -22.31
CA ALA A 308 -3.98 9.63 -21.90
C ALA A 308 -3.66 8.42 -22.79
N PHE A 309 -4.63 7.54 -23.03
CA PHE A 309 -4.47 6.37 -23.89
C PHE A 309 -4.03 6.74 -25.31
N ALA A 310 -4.64 7.77 -25.91
CA ALA A 310 -4.26 8.25 -27.25
C ALA A 310 -2.78 8.68 -27.32
N ARG A 311 -2.23 9.20 -26.23
CA ARG A 311 -0.79 9.54 -26.13
C ARG A 311 0.11 8.35 -25.87
N ASP A 312 -0.40 7.35 -25.14
CA ASP A 312 0.37 6.17 -24.75
C ASP A 312 0.48 5.13 -25.88
N THR A 313 -0.44 5.15 -26.85
CA THR A 313 -0.40 4.22 -27.99
C THR A 313 0.89 4.33 -28.79
N ASP A 314 1.51 5.53 -28.84
CA ASP A 314 2.81 5.74 -29.48
C ASP A 314 3.98 5.17 -28.66
N ARG A 315 3.77 4.81 -27.39
CA ARG A 315 4.79 4.30 -26.46
C ARG A 315 4.62 2.83 -26.12
N ARG A 316 3.73 2.16 -26.82
CA ARG A 316 3.40 0.75 -26.59
C ARG A 316 4.64 -0.13 -26.70
N ARG A 317 4.93 -0.89 -25.65
CA ARG A 317 5.96 -1.94 -25.64
C ARG A 317 5.28 -3.30 -25.81
N PRO A 318 5.30 -3.91 -27.00
CA PRO A 318 4.49 -5.07 -27.32
C PRO A 318 4.82 -6.34 -26.51
N ASN A 319 5.98 -6.36 -25.84
CA ASN A 319 6.47 -7.55 -25.12
C ASN A 319 6.32 -7.46 -23.59
N LEU A 320 5.70 -6.39 -23.06
CA LEU A 320 5.54 -6.22 -21.63
C LEU A 320 4.13 -6.62 -21.16
N ALA A 321 4.01 -6.91 -19.86
CA ALA A 321 2.71 -7.15 -19.23
C ALA A 321 1.75 -5.97 -19.49
N PRO A 322 0.42 -6.22 -19.58
CA PRO A 322 -0.56 -5.20 -19.99
C PRO A 322 -0.47 -3.86 -19.28
N ARG A 323 -0.04 -3.86 -18.02
CA ARG A 323 0.15 -2.63 -17.24
C ARG A 323 1.28 -1.74 -17.76
N GLU A 324 2.37 -2.36 -18.24
CA GLU A 324 3.55 -1.64 -18.74
C GLU A 324 3.41 -1.28 -20.19
N CYS A 325 2.59 -2.07 -20.95
CA CYS A 325 2.24 -1.74 -22.32
C CYS A 325 1.35 -0.51 -22.44
N TRP A 326 0.49 -0.29 -21.43
CA TRP A 326 -0.48 0.79 -21.44
C TRP A 326 -0.48 1.50 -20.07
N PRO A 327 0.37 2.52 -19.84
CA PRO A 327 0.35 3.29 -18.61
C PRO A 327 -1.04 3.83 -18.24
N SER A 328 -1.85 4.17 -19.24
CA SER A 328 -3.24 4.61 -19.06
C SER A 328 -4.23 3.49 -18.72
N ALA A 329 -3.84 2.20 -18.85
CA ALA A 329 -4.72 1.07 -18.51
C ALA A 329 -5.18 1.12 -17.05
N GLU A 330 -4.32 1.60 -16.15
CA GLU A 330 -4.64 1.77 -14.74
C GLU A 330 -5.78 2.76 -14.52
N HIS A 331 -5.84 3.83 -15.31
CA HIS A 331 -6.91 4.82 -15.22
C HIS A 331 -8.27 4.20 -15.57
N PHE A 332 -8.36 3.46 -16.68
CA PHE A 332 -9.61 2.79 -17.06
C PHE A 332 -10.06 1.80 -15.99
N ARG A 333 -9.14 0.99 -15.48
CA ARG A 333 -9.43 0.01 -14.44
C ARG A 333 -9.95 0.67 -13.17
N THR A 334 -9.31 1.74 -12.72
CA THR A 334 -9.71 2.50 -11.54
C THR A 334 -11.11 3.10 -11.70
N ILE A 335 -11.38 3.71 -12.85
CA ILE A 335 -12.67 4.35 -13.13
C ILE A 335 -13.79 3.30 -13.20
N LEU A 336 -13.55 2.18 -13.90
CA LEU A 336 -14.57 1.14 -14.02
C LEU A 336 -14.83 0.41 -12.70
N TYR A 337 -13.80 0.19 -11.89
CA TYR A 337 -13.97 -0.31 -10.53
C TYR A 337 -14.85 0.64 -9.71
N ALA A 338 -14.56 1.93 -9.69
CA ALA A 338 -15.34 2.92 -8.97
C ALA A 338 -16.77 3.01 -9.51
N ALA A 339 -16.96 2.98 -10.83
CA ALA A 339 -18.29 2.95 -11.44
C ALA A 339 -19.08 1.71 -11.01
N GLY A 340 -18.45 0.53 -10.95
CA GLY A 340 -19.08 -0.69 -10.43
C GLY A 340 -19.51 -0.56 -8.98
N LYS A 341 -18.64 0.02 -8.15
CA LYS A 341 -18.89 0.21 -6.72
C LYS A 341 -20.02 1.21 -6.42
N TYR A 342 -20.06 2.33 -7.16
CA TYR A 342 -20.96 3.46 -6.84
C TYR A 342 -22.17 3.55 -7.76
N GLU A 343 -22.07 3.20 -9.04
CA GLU A 343 -23.17 3.24 -10.02
C GLU A 343 -23.77 1.85 -10.28
N GLY A 344 -23.15 0.79 -9.77
CA GLY A 344 -23.61 -0.58 -10.01
C GLY A 344 -23.56 -0.94 -11.50
N ALA A 345 -24.58 -1.64 -11.99
CA ALA A 345 -24.67 -2.05 -13.40
C ALA A 345 -24.70 -0.86 -14.38
N GLY A 346 -25.05 0.34 -13.92
CA GLY A 346 -25.05 1.56 -14.75
C GLY A 346 -23.66 1.93 -15.26
N GLY A 347 -22.59 1.53 -14.56
CA GLY A 347 -21.21 1.74 -14.97
C GLY A 347 -20.83 1.02 -16.26
N ALA A 348 -21.54 -0.04 -16.64
CA ALA A 348 -21.26 -0.84 -17.86
C ALA A 348 -21.33 0.00 -19.15
N ARG A 349 -22.10 1.07 -19.17
CA ARG A 349 -22.18 2.03 -20.32
C ARG A 349 -20.83 2.64 -20.71
N LEU A 350 -19.86 2.68 -19.79
CA LEU A 350 -18.52 3.20 -20.07
C LEU A 350 -17.67 2.20 -20.85
N LEU A 351 -17.97 0.91 -20.78
CA LEU A 351 -17.20 -0.15 -21.44
C LEU A 351 -17.19 -0.01 -22.95
N ASP A 352 -18.29 0.41 -23.55
CA ASP A 352 -18.40 0.58 -25.02
C ASP A 352 -17.48 1.66 -25.57
N ARG A 353 -17.00 2.56 -24.71
CA ARG A 353 -16.08 3.64 -25.06
C ARG A 353 -14.61 3.27 -24.89
N VAL A 354 -14.31 2.11 -24.29
CA VAL A 354 -12.92 1.65 -24.13
C VAL A 354 -12.40 1.19 -25.50
N PRO A 355 -11.33 1.82 -26.02
CA PRO A 355 -10.97 1.68 -27.44
C PRO A 355 -10.28 0.35 -27.80
N ASP A 356 -9.59 -0.27 -26.83
CA ASP A 356 -8.82 -1.49 -27.05
C ASP A 356 -9.53 -2.71 -26.44
N PRO A 357 -9.64 -3.85 -27.15
CA PRO A 357 -10.35 -5.04 -26.67
C PRO A 357 -9.77 -5.63 -25.37
N ALA A 358 -8.44 -5.63 -25.20
CA ALA A 358 -7.80 -6.15 -24.01
C ALA A 358 -8.04 -5.20 -22.82
N LEU A 359 -7.92 -3.87 -23.04
CA LEU A 359 -8.27 -2.86 -22.02
C LEU A 359 -9.74 -2.96 -21.61
N ARG A 360 -10.64 -3.19 -22.60
CA ARG A 360 -12.05 -3.37 -22.31
C ARG A 360 -12.31 -4.58 -21.44
N LEU A 361 -11.64 -5.71 -21.70
CA LEU A 361 -11.72 -6.91 -20.86
C LEU A 361 -11.26 -6.61 -19.43
N PHE A 362 -10.11 -5.95 -19.24
CA PHE A 362 -9.63 -5.57 -17.90
C PHE A 362 -10.57 -4.58 -17.20
N ALA A 363 -11.10 -3.62 -17.91
CA ALA A 363 -12.07 -2.66 -17.39
C ALA A 363 -13.37 -3.36 -16.93
N GLU A 364 -13.84 -4.36 -17.67
CA GLU A 364 -15.01 -5.18 -17.34
C GLU A 364 -14.77 -6.03 -16.09
N ILE A 365 -13.57 -6.63 -15.95
CA ILE A 365 -13.20 -7.38 -14.74
C ILE A 365 -13.18 -6.45 -13.52
N GLU A 366 -12.64 -5.25 -13.65
CA GLU A 366 -12.59 -4.28 -12.53
C GLU A 366 -13.99 -3.72 -12.20
N LEU A 367 -14.87 -3.53 -13.20
CA LEU A 367 -16.27 -3.23 -12.97
C LEU A 367 -16.94 -4.33 -12.13
N ALA A 368 -16.73 -5.60 -12.51
CA ALA A 368 -17.24 -6.73 -11.74
C ALA A 368 -16.66 -6.79 -10.32
N ALA A 369 -15.38 -6.44 -10.13
CA ALA A 369 -14.75 -6.33 -8.82
C ALA A 369 -15.43 -5.24 -7.95
N GLY A 370 -15.72 -4.08 -8.53
CA GLY A 370 -16.46 -3.02 -7.87
C GLY A 370 -17.88 -3.44 -7.48
N LEU A 371 -18.60 -4.10 -8.40
CA LEU A 371 -19.93 -4.66 -8.14
C LEU A 371 -19.94 -5.71 -7.02
N ALA A 372 -18.89 -6.51 -6.92
CA ALA A 372 -18.71 -7.52 -5.87
C ALA A 372 -18.30 -6.90 -4.52
N GLY A 373 -18.12 -5.57 -4.43
CA GLY A 373 -17.66 -4.89 -3.23
C GLY A 373 -16.23 -5.24 -2.82
N LEU A 374 -15.44 -5.79 -3.75
CA LEU A 374 -14.02 -6.04 -3.52
C LEU A 374 -13.28 -4.71 -3.40
N GLU A 375 -12.25 -4.69 -2.57
CA GLU A 375 -11.35 -3.55 -2.57
C GLU A 375 -10.40 -3.59 -3.78
N GLN A 376 -10.14 -2.43 -4.36
CA GLN A 376 -9.20 -2.34 -5.47
C GLN A 376 -7.82 -2.82 -5.04
N ILE A 377 -7.20 -3.71 -5.80
CA ILE A 377 -5.76 -3.96 -5.65
C ILE A 377 -5.06 -2.71 -6.17
N GLY A 378 -4.49 -1.92 -5.26
CA GLY A 378 -3.70 -0.76 -5.66
C GLY A 378 -2.66 -1.18 -6.68
N GLY A 379 -2.55 -0.45 -7.74
CA GLY A 379 -1.45 -0.60 -8.65
C GLY A 379 -0.14 -0.46 -7.89
N ILE A 380 0.85 -1.25 -8.21
CA ILE A 380 2.21 -1.05 -7.71
C ILE A 380 2.68 0.27 -8.35
N THR A 381 2.43 1.39 -7.70
CA THR A 381 3.03 2.64 -8.12
C THR A 381 4.51 2.56 -7.76
N ARG A 382 5.36 2.21 -8.72
CA ARG A 382 6.73 2.70 -8.70
C ARG A 382 6.60 4.21 -8.82
N GLU A 383 6.74 4.95 -7.76
CA GLU A 383 7.20 6.31 -7.87
C GLU A 383 8.64 6.21 -8.40
N GLN A 384 8.78 6.47 -9.68
CA GLN A 384 10.07 6.76 -10.26
C GLN A 384 10.51 8.08 -9.61
N GLY A 385 11.59 8.00 -8.82
CA GLY A 385 12.29 9.13 -8.23
C GLY A 385 12.88 10.05 -9.30
#